data_0b25e53f627ebda26c083bcef582ee76
#
_entry.id   0b25e53f627ebda26c083bcef582ee76
#
_cell.length_a   1.000
_cell.length_b   1.000
_cell.length_c   1.000
_cell.angle_alpha   90.00
_cell.angle_beta   90.00
_cell.angle_gamma   90.00
#
_symmetry.space_group_name_H-M   'P 1'
#
loop_
_entity.id
_entity.type
_entity.pdbx_description
1 polymer ?
#
loop_
_entity_poly.entity_id
_entity_poly.type
_entity_poly.pdbx_seq_one_letter_code
_entity_poly.pdbx_strand_id
1 'polypeptide(L)'
;MFEKPVVKTFQYGNHTVTLETGVIARQATAAVMVTMDDTSVFVSVVGKKEAVEGQDFFPLTVNYQERTYAAGKIPGGFFKREGRPSEGETLTARLIDRPIRPLFPDSFKNEVQVIATVMSVNPDVQPDMVTMIGTSAALAISGIPFNGPIGAARVGHIDGQLVLNPSNTELETSKLDLVVAGTEGAVLMVESEADNLTEEEMLSAVVFGHDQQQVVINAINEFAAEVATPAWDWVAPEENTALNTRIAELAEAKLVEAYQITEKMTRYDRIHEIAAEVNEVLVSENEEVNLKEVHSIFHDLEKTVVRRSIIAGNPRIDGREKDMVRALDVRTGVLPRTHGSSLFTRGETQAIVTATLGTQRDAQIIDELTGERKDHFLLHYNFPPYCVGETGFVGSPKRREIGHGKLAKRGIAAVMPSVDEFPYTVRVVSEITESNGSSSMASVCGTSLALMDAGVPIKSSVAGIAMGLVK
;
A
#
# COMPACT_ATOMS: atom_id res chain seq x y z
N MET A 1 29.29 -14.52 -27.06
CA MET A 1 30.02 -14.82 -25.83
C MET A 1 29.04 -14.54 -24.70
N PHE A 2 28.81 -15.46 -23.78
CA PHE A 2 27.96 -15.18 -22.63
C PHE A 2 28.70 -14.23 -21.71
N GLU A 3 28.06 -13.14 -21.33
CA GLU A 3 28.62 -12.21 -20.35
C GLU A 3 28.78 -12.92 -19.00
N LYS A 4 29.83 -12.59 -18.26
CA LYS A 4 29.98 -13.11 -16.90
C LYS A 4 28.91 -12.47 -16.00
N PRO A 5 28.27 -13.25 -15.11
CA PRO A 5 27.37 -12.68 -14.15
C PRO A 5 28.08 -11.67 -13.24
N VAL A 6 27.40 -10.60 -12.88
CA VAL A 6 27.81 -9.77 -11.75
C VAL A 6 27.08 -10.32 -10.53
N VAL A 7 27.84 -10.63 -9.49
CA VAL A 7 27.34 -11.27 -8.28
C VAL A 7 27.79 -10.48 -7.05
N LYS A 8 26.86 -10.13 -6.20
CA LYS A 8 27.12 -9.50 -4.90
C LYS A 8 26.53 -10.33 -3.77
N THR A 9 27.38 -10.70 -2.81
CA THR A 9 26.93 -11.44 -1.61
C THR A 9 27.23 -10.61 -0.37
N PHE A 10 26.29 -10.57 0.58
CA PHE A 10 26.41 -9.86 1.84
C PHE A 10 25.64 -10.55 2.96
N GLN A 11 25.99 -10.22 4.21
CA GLN A 11 25.25 -10.70 5.39
C GLN A 11 24.16 -9.70 5.76
N TYR A 12 22.97 -10.22 6.04
CA TYR A 12 21.84 -9.43 6.51
C TYR A 12 21.19 -10.07 7.74
N GLY A 13 21.59 -9.63 8.91
CA GLY A 13 21.33 -10.35 10.15
C GLY A 13 22.00 -11.73 10.13
N ASN A 14 21.20 -12.76 10.36
CA ASN A 14 21.68 -14.16 10.33
C ASN A 14 21.65 -14.78 8.93
N HIS A 15 21.18 -14.06 7.92
CA HIS A 15 20.98 -14.55 6.56
C HIS A 15 22.12 -14.15 5.62
N THR A 16 22.40 -14.99 4.65
CA THR A 16 23.29 -14.65 3.52
C THR A 16 22.43 -14.28 2.33
N VAL A 17 22.63 -13.07 1.80
CA VAL A 17 21.91 -12.56 0.61
C VAL A 17 22.85 -12.47 -0.57
N THR A 18 22.42 -13.02 -1.71
CA THR A 18 23.16 -12.94 -2.99
C THR A 18 22.28 -12.30 -4.06
N LEU A 19 22.81 -11.28 -4.72
CA LEU A 19 22.26 -10.62 -5.91
C LEU A 19 23.05 -11.06 -7.14
N GLU A 20 22.37 -11.50 -8.20
CA GLU A 20 23.01 -11.90 -9.46
C GLU A 20 22.28 -11.28 -10.65
N THR A 21 23.02 -10.77 -11.63
CA THR A 21 22.48 -10.22 -12.90
C THR A 21 23.36 -10.60 -14.09
N GLY A 22 22.83 -10.41 -15.31
CA GLY A 22 23.56 -10.57 -16.58
C GLY A 22 23.33 -11.90 -17.28
N VAL A 23 22.73 -12.91 -16.61
CA VAL A 23 22.53 -14.26 -17.19
C VAL A 23 21.11 -14.49 -17.70
N ILE A 24 20.12 -14.13 -16.88
CA ILE A 24 18.70 -14.44 -17.11
C ILE A 24 17.98 -13.20 -17.63
N ALA A 25 16.97 -13.41 -18.53
CA ALA A 25 16.06 -12.39 -19.05
C ALA A 25 16.76 -11.13 -19.64
N ARG A 26 17.80 -11.32 -20.43
CA ARG A 26 18.62 -10.26 -21.05
C ARG A 26 17.87 -9.30 -21.99
N GLN A 27 16.57 -9.53 -22.27
CA GLN A 27 15.71 -8.61 -23.01
C GLN A 27 14.93 -7.64 -22.09
N ALA A 28 14.89 -7.92 -20.78
CA ALA A 28 14.33 -6.98 -19.83
C ALA A 28 15.24 -5.74 -19.68
N THR A 29 14.68 -4.61 -19.24
CA THR A 29 15.47 -3.42 -18.94
C THR A 29 16.49 -3.71 -17.85
N ALA A 30 16.06 -4.48 -16.83
CA ALA A 30 16.94 -5.07 -15.81
C ALA A 30 16.33 -6.38 -15.28
N ALA A 31 17.18 -7.29 -14.83
CA ALA A 31 16.75 -8.52 -14.19
C ALA A 31 17.74 -8.93 -13.11
N VAL A 32 17.25 -9.35 -11.96
CA VAL A 32 18.04 -9.80 -10.82
C VAL A 32 17.49 -11.13 -10.31
N MET A 33 18.36 -12.09 -10.09
CA MET A 33 18.10 -13.24 -9.21
C MET A 33 18.60 -12.87 -7.82
N VAL A 34 17.71 -12.83 -6.86
CA VAL A 34 18.03 -12.60 -5.45
C VAL A 34 17.80 -13.88 -4.67
N THR A 35 18.78 -14.26 -3.86
CA THR A 35 18.70 -15.45 -3.01
C THR A 35 19.04 -15.06 -1.58
N MET A 36 18.17 -15.41 -0.65
CA MET A 36 18.41 -15.33 0.80
C MET A 36 18.35 -16.74 1.35
N ASP A 37 19.51 -17.25 1.81
CA ASP A 37 19.70 -18.66 2.09
C ASP A 37 19.23 -19.51 0.89
N ASP A 38 18.19 -20.33 1.00
CA ASP A 38 17.68 -21.16 -0.11
C ASP A 38 16.38 -20.58 -0.75
N THR A 39 15.90 -19.43 -0.32
CA THR A 39 14.78 -18.74 -0.96
C THR A 39 15.31 -17.87 -2.10
N SER A 40 14.90 -18.19 -3.32
CA SER A 40 15.33 -17.49 -4.54
C SER A 40 14.14 -16.86 -5.25
N VAL A 41 14.25 -15.57 -5.57
CA VAL A 41 13.24 -14.81 -6.30
C VAL A 41 13.87 -14.20 -7.55
N PHE A 42 13.24 -14.40 -8.67
CA PHE A 42 13.60 -13.77 -9.93
C PHE A 42 12.78 -12.48 -10.09
N VAL A 43 13.45 -11.35 -10.24
CA VAL A 43 12.82 -10.05 -10.45
C VAL A 43 13.25 -9.48 -11.80
N SER A 44 12.28 -9.12 -12.63
CA SER A 44 12.49 -8.39 -13.88
C SER A 44 11.80 -7.04 -13.84
N VAL A 45 12.48 -6.05 -14.42
CA VAL A 45 11.97 -4.69 -14.61
C VAL A 45 12.00 -4.37 -16.10
N VAL A 46 10.89 -3.90 -16.64
CA VAL A 46 10.80 -3.38 -18.01
C VAL A 46 10.15 -2.01 -17.96
N GLY A 47 10.79 -1.03 -18.58
CA GLY A 47 10.25 0.31 -18.75
C GLY A 47 10.14 0.69 -20.22
N LYS A 48 9.07 1.39 -20.58
CA LYS A 48 8.95 2.05 -21.90
C LYS A 48 9.79 3.31 -21.94
N LYS A 49 10.47 3.55 -23.05
CA LYS A 49 11.31 4.76 -23.23
C LYS A 49 10.50 6.04 -23.38
N GLU A 50 9.24 5.92 -23.78
CA GLU A 50 8.35 7.04 -24.05
C GLU A 50 7.03 6.84 -23.28
N ALA A 51 6.47 7.94 -22.80
CA ALA A 51 5.13 7.95 -22.23
C ALA A 51 4.08 7.93 -23.34
N VAL A 52 2.90 7.43 -23.04
CA VAL A 52 1.74 7.54 -23.92
C VAL A 52 1.28 8.99 -23.94
N GLU A 53 0.97 9.52 -25.14
CA GLU A 53 0.48 10.88 -25.28
C GLU A 53 -0.76 11.15 -24.44
N GLY A 54 -0.73 12.21 -23.65
CA GLY A 54 -1.82 12.58 -22.74
C GLY A 54 -1.91 11.76 -21.46
N GLN A 55 -0.87 10.99 -21.11
CA GLN A 55 -0.77 10.25 -19.84
C GLN A 55 -0.61 11.23 -18.67
N ASP A 56 -1.57 11.22 -17.73
CA ASP A 56 -1.61 12.11 -16.56
C ASP A 56 -1.14 11.46 -15.25
N PHE A 57 -1.02 10.14 -15.22
CA PHE A 57 -0.52 9.38 -14.07
C PHE A 57 0.69 8.50 -14.41
N PHE A 58 1.43 8.07 -13.40
CA PHE A 58 2.54 7.13 -13.55
C PHE A 58 2.03 5.68 -13.59
N PRO A 59 2.11 4.99 -14.75
CA PRO A 59 1.61 3.62 -14.90
C PRO A 59 2.65 2.58 -14.44
N LEU A 60 2.87 2.49 -13.12
CA LEU A 60 3.66 1.43 -12.51
C LEU A 60 2.78 0.22 -12.23
N THR A 61 3.18 -0.95 -12.71
CA THR A 61 2.56 -2.23 -12.41
C THR A 61 3.55 -3.16 -11.72
N VAL A 62 3.22 -3.59 -10.51
CA VAL A 62 3.98 -4.60 -9.77
C VAL A 62 3.18 -5.88 -9.72
N ASN A 63 3.79 -6.99 -10.16
CA ASN A 63 3.24 -8.33 -10.07
C ASN A 63 4.19 -9.20 -9.24
N TYR A 64 3.64 -9.85 -8.23
CA TYR A 64 4.33 -10.85 -7.44
C TYR A 64 3.64 -12.19 -7.67
N GLN A 65 4.41 -13.23 -7.90
CA GLN A 65 3.92 -14.56 -8.26
C GLN A 65 4.64 -15.63 -7.46
N GLU A 66 3.85 -16.49 -6.84
CA GLU A 66 4.33 -17.70 -6.18
C GLU A 66 4.11 -18.90 -7.09
N ARG A 67 5.19 -19.61 -7.41
CA ARG A 67 5.12 -20.82 -8.20
C ARG A 67 5.22 -22.03 -7.28
N THR A 68 4.25 -22.93 -7.35
CA THR A 68 4.18 -24.11 -6.48
C THR A 68 5.41 -25.02 -6.62
N TYR A 69 6.07 -25.02 -7.79
CA TYR A 69 7.33 -25.74 -7.97
C TYR A 69 8.46 -25.22 -7.07
N ALA A 70 8.40 -23.96 -6.61
CA ALA A 70 9.38 -23.39 -5.68
C ALA A 70 9.43 -24.18 -4.34
N ALA A 71 8.30 -24.75 -3.95
CA ALA A 71 8.16 -25.64 -2.79
C ALA A 71 8.13 -27.13 -3.16
N GLY A 72 8.52 -27.50 -4.39
CA GLY A 72 8.46 -28.89 -4.86
C GLY A 72 7.05 -29.45 -5.01
N LYS A 73 6.04 -28.59 -5.16
CA LYS A 73 4.62 -28.98 -5.21
C LYS A 73 4.05 -28.85 -6.64
N ILE A 74 3.00 -29.64 -6.90
CA ILE A 74 2.14 -29.49 -8.08
C ILE A 74 0.89 -28.71 -7.66
N PRO A 75 0.44 -27.68 -8.44
CA PRO A 75 -0.73 -26.89 -8.09
C PRO A 75 -1.97 -27.77 -7.87
N GLY A 76 -2.79 -27.39 -6.88
CA GLY A 76 -4.10 -27.95 -6.65
C GLY A 76 -5.08 -27.71 -7.82
N GLY A 77 -6.35 -28.04 -7.63
CA GLY A 77 -7.40 -27.82 -8.60
C GLY A 77 -7.35 -28.77 -9.82
N PHE A 78 -8.28 -28.58 -10.74
CA PHE A 78 -8.45 -29.44 -11.90
C PHE A 78 -7.35 -29.25 -12.98
N PHE A 79 -6.99 -27.99 -13.25
CA PHE A 79 -6.05 -27.64 -14.31
C PHE A 79 -4.58 -27.86 -13.97
N LYS A 80 -4.26 -28.15 -12.70
CA LYS A 80 -2.88 -28.32 -12.23
C LYS A 80 -1.94 -27.19 -12.66
N ARG A 81 -2.46 -25.96 -12.61
CA ARG A 81 -1.76 -24.73 -13.01
C ARG A 81 -2.21 -23.59 -12.12
N GLU A 82 -1.27 -22.72 -11.77
CA GLU A 82 -1.55 -21.46 -11.07
C GLU A 82 -2.47 -20.58 -11.96
N GLY A 83 -3.43 -19.94 -11.33
CA GLY A 83 -4.45 -19.13 -11.99
C GLY A 83 -4.35 -17.65 -11.65
N ARG A 84 -5.43 -17.11 -11.07
CA ARG A 84 -5.47 -15.74 -10.58
C ARG A 84 -4.57 -15.59 -9.35
N PRO A 85 -3.94 -14.40 -9.18
CA PRO A 85 -3.17 -14.13 -7.97
C PRO A 85 -4.00 -14.40 -6.70
N SER A 86 -3.39 -15.03 -5.72
CA SER A 86 -3.95 -15.21 -4.39
C SER A 86 -4.08 -13.86 -3.66
N GLU A 87 -4.77 -13.86 -2.51
CA GLU A 87 -4.81 -12.68 -1.63
C GLU A 87 -3.40 -12.33 -1.16
N GLY A 88 -2.58 -13.32 -0.74
CA GLY A 88 -1.20 -13.14 -0.34
C GLY A 88 -0.34 -12.53 -1.43
N GLU A 89 -0.40 -13.06 -2.66
CA GLU A 89 0.33 -12.49 -3.80
C GLU A 89 -0.09 -11.03 -4.10
N THR A 90 -1.38 -10.74 -3.98
CA THR A 90 -1.90 -9.37 -4.17
C THR A 90 -1.38 -8.42 -3.09
N LEU A 91 -1.33 -8.86 -1.83
CA LEU A 91 -0.85 -8.07 -0.70
C LEU A 91 0.66 -7.83 -0.80
N THR A 92 1.43 -8.85 -1.15
CA THR A 92 2.88 -8.72 -1.36
C THR A 92 3.20 -7.79 -2.54
N ALA A 93 2.45 -7.88 -3.65
CA ALA A 93 2.60 -6.93 -4.76
C ALA A 93 2.36 -5.47 -4.31
N ARG A 94 1.40 -5.23 -3.42
CA ARG A 94 1.14 -3.91 -2.83
C ARG A 94 2.22 -3.47 -1.83
N LEU A 95 2.75 -4.42 -1.06
CA LEU A 95 3.85 -4.19 -0.13
C LEU A 95 5.09 -3.67 -0.86
N ILE A 96 5.36 -4.20 -2.06
CA ILE A 96 6.47 -3.79 -2.94
C ILE A 96 6.18 -2.44 -3.61
N ASP A 97 4.98 -2.25 -4.18
CA ASP A 97 4.60 -1.04 -4.93
C ASP A 97 4.69 0.23 -4.06
N ARG A 98 4.22 0.15 -2.82
CA ARG A 98 4.07 1.34 -1.95
C ARG A 98 5.37 2.09 -1.68
N PRO A 99 6.49 1.47 -1.31
CA PRO A 99 7.74 2.18 -1.05
C PRO A 99 8.50 2.58 -2.30
N ILE A 100 8.33 1.89 -3.44
CA ILE A 100 9.07 2.22 -4.66
C ILE A 100 8.41 3.31 -5.50
N ARG A 101 7.08 3.37 -5.52
CA ARG A 101 6.32 4.32 -6.35
C ARG A 101 6.66 5.79 -6.10
N PRO A 102 6.78 6.30 -4.85
CA PRO A 102 7.11 7.70 -4.58
C PRO A 102 8.55 8.08 -4.92
N LEU A 103 9.39 7.12 -5.28
CA LEU A 103 10.81 7.36 -5.64
C LEU A 103 11.01 7.63 -7.13
N PHE A 104 9.98 7.50 -7.95
CA PHE A 104 10.05 7.98 -9.33
C PHE A 104 9.72 9.48 -9.35
N PRO A 105 10.36 10.27 -10.24
CA PRO A 105 10.05 11.69 -10.38
C PRO A 105 8.57 11.91 -10.71
N ASP A 106 7.92 12.92 -10.16
CA ASP A 106 6.49 13.21 -10.35
C ASP A 106 6.11 13.38 -11.82
N SER A 107 7.02 13.92 -12.63
CA SER A 107 6.84 14.10 -14.07
C SER A 107 7.16 12.85 -14.91
N PHE A 108 7.66 11.77 -14.30
CA PHE A 108 7.95 10.52 -15.01
C PHE A 108 6.64 9.74 -15.25
N LYS A 109 6.20 9.70 -16.52
CA LYS A 109 4.92 9.06 -16.92
C LYS A 109 5.10 7.84 -17.84
N ASN A 110 6.34 7.39 -18.02
CA ASN A 110 6.63 6.19 -18.81
C ASN A 110 6.15 4.93 -18.07
N GLU A 111 5.55 4.01 -18.78
CA GLU A 111 5.09 2.76 -18.18
C GLU A 111 6.26 1.90 -17.68
N VAL A 112 6.16 1.44 -16.43
CA VAL A 112 7.11 0.52 -15.80
C VAL A 112 6.38 -0.69 -15.27
N GLN A 113 6.90 -1.87 -15.59
CA GLN A 113 6.41 -3.14 -15.05
C GLN A 113 7.50 -3.87 -14.30
N VAL A 114 7.18 -4.26 -13.07
CA VAL A 114 7.99 -5.14 -12.24
C VAL A 114 7.28 -6.49 -12.12
N ILE A 115 7.98 -7.57 -12.43
CA ILE A 115 7.48 -8.93 -12.22
C ILE A 115 8.49 -9.66 -11.36
N ALA A 116 8.03 -10.09 -10.18
CA ALA A 116 8.79 -10.90 -9.26
C ALA A 116 8.17 -12.29 -9.18
N THR A 117 8.99 -13.32 -9.32
CA THR A 117 8.57 -14.73 -9.31
C THR A 117 9.41 -15.51 -8.31
N VAL A 118 8.76 -16.14 -7.35
CA VAL A 118 9.42 -17.05 -6.40
C VAL A 118 9.80 -18.34 -7.12
N MET A 119 11.09 -18.64 -7.18
CA MET A 119 11.66 -19.77 -7.92
C MET A 119 12.09 -20.94 -7.03
N SER A 120 12.47 -20.65 -5.77
CA SER A 120 12.79 -21.60 -4.74
C SER A 120 12.38 -21.04 -3.39
N VAL A 121 11.92 -21.84 -2.46
CA VAL A 121 11.52 -21.39 -1.13
C VAL A 121 12.10 -22.29 -0.04
N ASN A 122 12.81 -21.67 0.89
CA ASN A 122 13.11 -22.23 2.20
C ASN A 122 11.91 -21.94 3.11
N PRO A 123 11.27 -22.92 3.75
CA PRO A 123 10.11 -22.70 4.60
C PRO A 123 10.33 -21.71 5.75
N ASP A 124 11.56 -21.50 6.19
CA ASP A 124 11.91 -20.59 7.27
C ASP A 124 12.21 -19.15 6.80
N VAL A 125 12.32 -18.90 5.48
CA VAL A 125 12.65 -17.60 4.91
C VAL A 125 11.49 -17.04 4.10
N GLN A 126 10.94 -15.92 4.53
CA GLN A 126 9.79 -15.30 3.85
C GLN A 126 10.21 -14.68 2.52
N PRO A 127 9.57 -15.03 1.39
CA PRO A 127 9.97 -14.57 0.07
C PRO A 127 9.65 -13.09 -0.20
N ASP A 128 8.78 -12.44 0.58
CA ASP A 128 8.43 -11.04 0.40
C ASP A 128 9.61 -10.10 0.68
N MET A 129 10.39 -10.34 1.76
CA MET A 129 11.60 -9.55 2.05
C MET A 129 12.66 -9.75 0.97
N VAL A 130 12.87 -10.98 0.54
CA VAL A 130 13.76 -11.31 -0.58
C VAL A 130 13.33 -10.57 -1.85
N THR A 131 12.04 -10.54 -2.12
CA THR A 131 11.46 -9.85 -3.29
C THR A 131 11.65 -8.35 -3.23
N MET A 132 11.46 -7.72 -2.08
CA MET A 132 11.67 -6.28 -1.92
C MET A 132 13.12 -5.88 -2.18
N ILE A 133 14.07 -6.65 -1.66
CA ILE A 133 15.51 -6.46 -1.91
C ILE A 133 15.82 -6.63 -3.40
N GLY A 134 15.34 -7.69 -4.03
CA GLY A 134 15.55 -7.95 -5.46
C GLY A 134 14.91 -6.90 -6.35
N THR A 135 13.72 -6.39 -6.00
CA THR A 135 13.05 -5.33 -6.75
C THR A 135 13.84 -4.02 -6.67
N SER A 136 14.30 -3.66 -5.48
CA SER A 136 15.15 -2.49 -5.28
C SER A 136 16.45 -2.58 -6.09
N ALA A 137 17.11 -3.73 -6.06
CA ALA A 137 18.32 -3.99 -6.83
C ALA A 137 18.06 -3.90 -8.36
N ALA A 138 16.97 -4.51 -8.85
CA ALA A 138 16.63 -4.49 -10.27
C ALA A 138 16.32 -3.07 -10.76
N LEU A 139 15.60 -2.26 -9.97
CA LEU A 139 15.37 -0.85 -10.29
C LEU A 139 16.68 -0.04 -10.27
N ALA A 140 17.55 -0.26 -9.28
CA ALA A 140 18.82 0.45 -9.17
C ALA A 140 19.74 0.23 -10.38
N ILE A 141 19.73 -0.98 -10.97
CA ILE A 141 20.54 -1.30 -12.15
C ILE A 141 19.83 -1.10 -13.49
N SER A 142 18.58 -0.59 -13.49
CA SER A 142 17.76 -0.48 -14.71
C SER A 142 18.10 0.75 -15.56
N GLY A 143 18.75 1.74 -14.99
CA GLY A 143 18.95 3.06 -15.59
C GLY A 143 17.70 3.93 -15.68
N ILE A 144 16.52 3.43 -15.27
CA ILE A 144 15.28 4.19 -15.17
C ILE A 144 15.45 5.29 -14.09
N PRO A 145 14.87 6.51 -14.28
CA PRO A 145 14.87 7.53 -13.24
C PRO A 145 14.21 7.01 -11.96
N PHE A 146 15.01 6.70 -10.95
CA PHE A 146 14.60 6.12 -9.68
C PHE A 146 15.47 6.63 -8.54
N ASN A 147 14.85 7.31 -7.56
CA ASN A 147 15.54 7.94 -6.42
C ASN A 147 15.75 6.97 -5.24
N GLY A 148 15.91 5.68 -5.54
CA GLY A 148 16.30 4.64 -4.58
C GLY A 148 17.82 4.49 -4.51
N PRO A 149 18.30 3.36 -3.97
CA PRO A 149 17.55 2.16 -3.61
C PRO A 149 16.77 2.28 -2.31
N ILE A 150 15.88 1.29 -2.07
CA ILE A 150 15.27 1.04 -0.77
C ILE A 150 15.88 -0.21 -0.12
N GLY A 151 15.90 -0.22 1.20
CA GLY A 151 16.00 -1.43 1.99
C GLY A 151 14.62 -1.87 2.48
N ALA A 152 14.55 -3.11 2.97
CA ALA A 152 13.38 -3.63 3.65
C ALA A 152 13.82 -4.58 4.76
N ALA A 153 13.11 -4.55 5.88
CA ALA A 153 13.34 -5.40 7.05
C ALA A 153 12.00 -5.88 7.60
N ARG A 154 11.94 -7.15 7.98
CA ARG A 154 10.89 -7.66 8.86
C ARG A 154 11.40 -7.65 10.29
N VAL A 155 10.60 -7.17 11.22
CA VAL A 155 10.95 -7.06 12.63
C VAL A 155 9.94 -7.83 13.46
N GLY A 156 10.43 -8.80 14.23
CA GLY A 156 9.68 -9.50 15.26
C GLY A 156 9.97 -8.91 16.64
N HIS A 157 9.09 -9.20 17.61
CA HIS A 157 9.29 -8.92 19.03
C HIS A 157 9.07 -10.21 19.83
N ILE A 158 10.16 -10.85 20.23
CA ILE A 158 10.19 -12.20 20.83
C ILE A 158 10.94 -12.10 22.16
N ASP A 159 10.33 -12.59 23.23
CA ASP A 159 10.91 -12.57 24.58
C ASP A 159 11.48 -11.20 25.01
N GLY A 160 10.80 -10.11 24.61
CA GLY A 160 11.20 -8.76 24.92
C GLY A 160 12.35 -8.20 24.05
N GLN A 161 12.74 -8.90 23.00
CA GLN A 161 13.81 -8.49 22.09
C GLN A 161 13.31 -8.29 20.66
N LEU A 162 13.89 -7.33 19.96
CA LEU A 162 13.65 -7.12 18.53
C LEU A 162 14.52 -8.08 17.72
N VAL A 163 13.91 -8.80 16.79
CA VAL A 163 14.56 -9.80 15.93
C VAL A 163 14.41 -9.36 14.48
N LEU A 164 15.54 -9.34 13.75
CA LEU A 164 15.57 -9.02 12.33
C LEU A 164 15.28 -10.26 11.49
N ASN A 165 14.32 -10.14 10.57
CA ASN A 165 13.91 -11.19 9.64
C ASN A 165 13.67 -12.53 10.34
N PRO A 166 12.79 -12.57 11.35
CA PRO A 166 12.51 -13.80 12.07
C PRO A 166 11.98 -14.88 11.11
N SER A 167 12.32 -16.12 11.38
CA SER A 167 11.78 -17.29 10.67
C SER A 167 10.27 -17.41 10.85
N ASN A 168 9.60 -18.19 10.00
CA ASN A 168 8.17 -18.45 10.14
C ASN A 168 7.84 -19.07 11.51
N THR A 169 8.69 -19.97 12.01
CA THR A 169 8.53 -20.59 13.33
C THR A 169 8.67 -19.58 14.48
N GLU A 170 9.62 -18.64 14.37
CA GLU A 170 9.80 -17.58 15.35
C GLU A 170 8.63 -16.58 15.35
N LEU A 171 8.03 -16.30 14.18
CA LEU A 171 6.87 -15.42 14.07
C LEU A 171 5.63 -15.98 14.78
N GLU A 172 5.48 -17.29 14.93
CA GLU A 172 4.36 -17.90 15.67
C GLU A 172 4.32 -17.46 17.15
N THR A 173 5.49 -17.15 17.73
CA THR A 173 5.61 -16.69 19.13
C THR A 173 5.83 -15.19 19.24
N SER A 174 6.00 -14.49 18.15
CA SER A 174 6.27 -13.07 18.10
C SER A 174 5.01 -12.24 18.42
N LYS A 175 5.16 -11.21 19.25
CA LYS A 175 4.12 -10.20 19.49
C LYS A 175 4.04 -9.14 18.40
N LEU A 176 4.95 -9.17 17.44
CA LEU A 176 5.06 -8.21 16.35
C LEU A 176 5.43 -8.90 15.06
N ASP A 177 4.69 -8.61 14.01
CA ASP A 177 5.10 -8.80 12.62
C ASP A 177 5.07 -7.43 11.95
N LEU A 178 6.25 -6.81 11.82
CA LEU A 178 6.40 -5.46 11.28
C LEU A 178 7.29 -5.50 10.05
N VAL A 179 6.81 -4.99 8.93
CA VAL A 179 7.63 -4.69 7.76
C VAL A 179 7.92 -3.20 7.69
N VAL A 180 9.21 -2.87 7.58
CA VAL A 180 9.72 -1.51 7.38
C VAL A 180 10.45 -1.46 6.07
N ALA A 181 10.16 -0.45 5.24
CA ALA A 181 10.92 -0.19 4.02
C ALA A 181 11.17 1.31 3.85
N GLY A 182 12.33 1.66 3.34
CA GLY A 182 12.72 3.04 3.15
C GLY A 182 14.06 3.22 2.43
N THR A 183 14.40 4.47 2.21
CA THR A 183 15.71 4.89 1.70
C THR A 183 16.71 5.03 2.85
N GLU A 184 17.94 5.44 2.54
CA GLU A 184 18.96 5.75 3.54
C GLU A 184 18.46 6.77 4.59
N GLY A 185 17.77 7.82 4.15
CA GLY A 185 17.40 8.94 5.01
C GLY A 185 15.94 8.94 5.51
N ALA A 186 15.08 8.01 5.08
CA ALA A 186 13.67 8.07 5.40
C ALA A 186 12.96 6.71 5.36
N VAL A 187 12.08 6.49 6.33
CA VAL A 187 11.07 5.42 6.28
C VAL A 187 9.96 5.82 5.30
N LEU A 188 9.68 4.98 4.32
CA LEU A 188 8.65 5.22 3.29
C LEU A 188 7.39 4.39 3.51
N MET A 189 7.53 3.23 4.13
CA MET A 189 6.41 2.30 4.34
C MET A 189 6.62 1.50 5.62
N VAL A 190 5.55 1.41 6.39
CA VAL A 190 5.41 0.50 7.51
C VAL A 190 4.11 -0.29 7.35
N GLU A 191 4.14 -1.56 7.72
CA GLU A 191 2.96 -2.42 7.77
C GLU A 191 3.14 -3.41 8.90
N SER A 192 2.20 -3.46 9.86
CA SER A 192 2.38 -4.28 11.06
C SER A 192 1.10 -4.98 11.51
N GLU A 193 1.31 -6.08 12.21
CA GLU A 193 0.37 -6.75 13.09
C GLU A 193 1.03 -6.87 14.47
N ALA A 194 0.38 -6.37 15.52
CA ALA A 194 0.96 -6.30 16.86
C ALA A 194 -0.04 -6.81 17.90
N ASP A 195 0.44 -7.59 18.88
CA ASP A 195 -0.34 -8.02 20.03
C ASP A 195 -0.15 -7.07 21.22
N ASN A 196 -0.89 -5.95 21.19
CA ASN A 196 -0.98 -4.97 22.29
C ASN A 196 0.37 -4.38 22.74
N LEU A 197 1.27 -4.08 21.81
CA LEU A 197 2.51 -3.36 22.10
C LEU A 197 2.24 -1.88 22.30
N THR A 198 3.08 -1.24 23.12
CA THR A 198 3.05 0.20 23.36
C THR A 198 3.55 1.00 22.16
N GLU A 199 3.20 2.28 22.08
CA GLU A 199 3.70 3.19 21.03
C GLU A 199 5.23 3.29 21.03
N GLU A 200 5.86 3.26 22.22
CA GLU A 200 7.32 3.31 22.38
C GLU A 200 7.99 2.03 21.83
N GLU A 201 7.43 0.85 22.12
CA GLU A 201 7.90 -0.41 21.57
C GLU A 201 7.75 -0.44 20.05
N MET A 202 6.62 0.03 19.52
CA MET A 202 6.38 0.13 18.08
C MET A 202 7.36 1.09 17.41
N LEU A 203 7.60 2.27 17.98
CA LEU A 203 8.57 3.23 17.44
C LEU A 203 9.98 2.64 17.44
N SER A 204 10.38 1.99 18.53
CA SER A 204 11.69 1.34 18.65
C SER A 204 11.87 0.26 17.58
N ALA A 205 10.82 -0.51 17.28
CA ALA A 205 10.85 -1.54 16.25
C ALA A 205 10.98 -0.94 14.84
N VAL A 206 10.31 0.17 14.54
CA VAL A 206 10.44 0.89 13.25
C VAL A 206 11.86 1.42 13.07
N VAL A 207 12.43 2.07 14.09
CA VAL A 207 13.81 2.58 14.06
C VAL A 207 14.80 1.42 13.87
N PHE A 208 14.64 0.35 14.64
CA PHE A 208 15.48 -0.84 14.50
C PHE A 208 15.45 -1.39 13.05
N GLY A 209 14.27 -1.58 12.47
CA GLY A 209 14.13 -2.05 11.09
C GLY A 209 14.79 -1.12 10.07
N HIS A 210 14.64 0.20 10.24
CA HIS A 210 15.27 1.20 9.39
C HIS A 210 16.80 1.18 9.49
N ASP A 211 17.35 1.02 10.68
CA ASP A 211 18.80 0.95 10.89
C ASP A 211 19.37 -0.34 10.28
N GLN A 212 18.70 -1.47 10.49
CA GLN A 212 19.17 -2.75 9.95
C GLN A 212 19.15 -2.80 8.41
N GLN A 213 18.17 -2.21 7.75
CA GLN A 213 18.07 -2.21 6.28
C GLN A 213 19.18 -1.41 5.57
N GLN A 214 19.96 -0.59 6.27
CA GLN A 214 21.06 0.17 5.68
C GLN A 214 22.11 -0.75 5.04
N VAL A 215 22.31 -1.94 5.58
CA VAL A 215 23.20 -2.95 4.99
C VAL A 215 22.76 -3.33 3.58
N VAL A 216 21.46 -3.49 3.38
CA VAL A 216 20.86 -3.81 2.07
C VAL A 216 21.07 -2.68 1.08
N ILE A 217 20.81 -1.43 1.51
CA ILE A 217 20.97 -0.23 0.68
C ILE A 217 22.41 -0.09 0.20
N ASN A 218 23.37 -0.25 1.11
CA ASN A 218 24.80 -0.18 0.78
C ASN A 218 25.20 -1.29 -0.22
N ALA A 219 24.76 -2.53 0.01
CA ALA A 219 25.04 -3.65 -0.89
C ALA A 219 24.46 -3.44 -2.29
N ILE A 220 23.24 -2.89 -2.40
CA ILE A 220 22.61 -2.56 -3.68
C ILE A 220 23.36 -1.42 -4.40
N ASN A 221 23.80 -0.39 -3.68
CA ASN A 221 24.60 0.70 -4.27
C ASN A 221 25.94 0.17 -4.84
N GLU A 222 26.63 -0.69 -4.10
CA GLU A 222 27.86 -1.32 -4.58
C GLU A 222 27.58 -2.22 -5.80
N PHE A 223 26.50 -3.03 -5.76
CA PHE A 223 26.10 -3.87 -6.88
C PHE A 223 25.77 -3.03 -8.13
N ALA A 224 25.03 -1.93 -7.98
CA ALA A 224 24.69 -1.04 -9.08
C ALA A 224 25.95 -0.37 -9.68
N ALA A 225 26.92 -0.02 -8.85
CA ALA A 225 28.20 0.54 -9.31
C ALA A 225 29.03 -0.50 -10.10
N GLU A 226 29.00 -1.79 -9.72
CA GLU A 226 29.67 -2.87 -10.44
C GLU A 226 29.01 -3.16 -11.80
N VAL A 227 27.65 -3.11 -11.87
CA VAL A 227 26.89 -3.32 -13.13
C VAL A 227 27.08 -2.14 -14.07
N ALA A 228 27.19 -0.92 -13.54
CA ALA A 228 27.44 0.33 -14.25
C ALA A 228 26.51 0.59 -15.45
N THR A 229 25.20 0.27 -15.32
CA THR A 229 24.22 0.55 -16.37
C THR A 229 24.09 2.08 -16.57
N PRO A 230 24.16 2.58 -17.79
CA PRO A 230 23.95 4.00 -18.07
C PRO A 230 22.53 4.43 -17.68
N ALA A 231 22.41 5.59 -17.04
CA ALA A 231 21.10 6.21 -16.82
C ALA A 231 20.40 6.48 -18.16
N TRP A 232 19.07 6.44 -18.15
CA TRP A 232 18.28 6.82 -19.31
C TRP A 232 18.49 8.29 -19.64
N ASP A 233 18.50 8.61 -20.92
CA ASP A 233 18.45 9.98 -21.42
C ASP A 233 17.00 10.49 -21.31
N TRP A 234 16.57 10.69 -20.06
CA TRP A 234 15.27 11.25 -19.71
C TRP A 234 15.46 12.55 -18.95
N VAL A 235 14.81 13.58 -19.45
CA VAL A 235 14.82 14.90 -18.84
C VAL A 235 13.39 15.24 -18.39
N ALA A 236 13.24 15.76 -17.19
CA ALA A 236 11.94 16.25 -16.73
C ALA A 236 11.45 17.37 -17.68
N PRO A 237 10.17 17.36 -18.06
CA PRO A 237 9.60 18.44 -18.84
C PRO A 237 9.83 19.78 -18.13
N GLU A 238 10.15 20.83 -18.90
CA GLU A 238 10.25 22.19 -18.36
C GLU A 238 8.88 22.62 -17.84
N GLU A 239 8.89 23.20 -16.64
CA GLU A 239 7.67 23.78 -16.06
C GLU A 239 7.24 25.03 -16.86
N ASN A 240 5.98 25.07 -17.20
CA ASN A 240 5.38 26.25 -17.85
C ASN A 240 5.13 27.36 -16.82
N THR A 241 6.21 28.02 -16.40
CA THR A 241 6.17 29.06 -15.35
C THR A 241 5.25 30.22 -15.69
N ALA A 242 5.11 30.57 -16.98
CA ALA A 242 4.18 31.60 -17.41
C ALA A 242 2.72 31.19 -17.19
N LEU A 243 2.36 29.97 -17.54
CA LEU A 243 1.02 29.43 -17.33
C LEU A 243 0.74 29.22 -15.82
N ASN A 244 1.72 28.72 -15.06
CA ASN A 244 1.62 28.59 -13.60
C ASN A 244 1.31 29.95 -12.95
N THR A 245 2.05 31.00 -13.31
CA THR A 245 1.84 32.35 -12.78
C THR A 245 0.47 32.87 -13.17
N ARG A 246 0.06 32.68 -14.43
CA ARG A 246 -1.24 33.16 -14.92
C ARG A 246 -2.42 32.49 -14.22
N ILE A 247 -2.36 31.17 -14.02
CA ILE A 247 -3.39 30.43 -13.28
C ILE A 247 -3.45 30.88 -11.81
N ALA A 248 -2.30 31.10 -11.17
CA ALA A 248 -2.24 31.60 -9.82
C ALA A 248 -2.89 33.00 -9.70
N GLU A 249 -2.61 33.93 -10.62
CA GLU A 249 -3.25 35.26 -10.65
C GLU A 249 -4.79 35.18 -10.77
N LEU A 250 -5.30 34.24 -11.59
CA LEU A 250 -6.72 34.09 -11.85
C LEU A 250 -7.47 33.37 -10.72
N ALA A 251 -6.83 32.42 -10.03
CA ALA A 251 -7.50 31.47 -9.17
C ALA A 251 -7.09 31.50 -7.69
N GLU A 252 -5.86 31.88 -7.30
CA GLU A 252 -5.38 31.68 -5.92
C GLU A 252 -6.27 32.35 -4.87
N ALA A 253 -6.61 33.62 -5.06
CA ALA A 253 -7.46 34.33 -4.11
C ALA A 253 -8.87 33.72 -4.00
N LYS A 254 -9.45 33.32 -5.14
CA LYS A 254 -10.77 32.67 -5.19
C LYS A 254 -10.76 31.29 -4.53
N LEU A 255 -9.66 30.53 -4.70
CA LEU A 255 -9.48 29.23 -4.05
C LEU A 255 -9.35 29.38 -2.54
N VAL A 256 -8.59 30.38 -2.06
CA VAL A 256 -8.51 30.68 -0.62
C VAL A 256 -9.89 30.96 -0.04
N GLU A 257 -10.74 31.72 -0.73
CA GLU A 257 -12.13 31.99 -0.32
C GLU A 257 -12.99 30.71 -0.38
N ALA A 258 -12.89 29.92 -1.45
CA ALA A 258 -13.63 28.67 -1.62
C ALA A 258 -13.32 27.66 -0.51
N TYR A 259 -12.06 27.58 -0.07
CA TYR A 259 -11.65 26.69 1.02
C TYR A 259 -12.04 27.19 2.43
N GLN A 260 -12.72 28.34 2.56
CA GLN A 260 -13.43 28.74 3.79
C GLN A 260 -14.85 28.14 3.87
N ILE A 261 -15.38 27.61 2.77
CA ILE A 261 -16.69 26.95 2.74
C ILE A 261 -16.55 25.57 3.39
N THR A 262 -17.15 25.38 4.55
CA THR A 262 -17.02 24.14 5.33
C THR A 262 -17.85 22.98 4.78
N GLU A 263 -19.00 23.28 4.12
CA GLU A 263 -19.86 22.28 3.50
C GLU A 263 -19.22 21.77 2.19
N LYS A 264 -19.10 20.46 2.05
CA LYS A 264 -18.32 19.78 1.00
C LYS A 264 -18.84 20.07 -0.42
N MET A 265 -20.14 19.86 -0.64
CA MET A 265 -20.70 19.97 -2.01
C MET A 265 -20.67 21.41 -2.50
N THR A 266 -21.08 22.37 -1.67
CA THR A 266 -21.02 23.81 -1.98
C THR A 266 -19.57 24.25 -2.27
N ARG A 267 -18.59 23.74 -1.52
CA ARG A 267 -17.17 23.99 -1.78
C ARG A 267 -16.73 23.44 -3.13
N TYR A 268 -17.11 22.19 -3.45
CA TYR A 268 -16.78 21.58 -4.75
C TYR A 268 -17.42 22.33 -5.92
N ASP A 269 -18.69 22.69 -5.81
CA ASP A 269 -19.37 23.48 -6.84
C ASP A 269 -18.63 24.79 -7.08
N ARG A 270 -18.22 25.48 -6.00
CA ARG A 270 -17.45 26.72 -6.13
C ARG A 270 -16.09 26.54 -6.78
N ILE A 271 -15.37 25.44 -6.44
CA ILE A 271 -14.07 25.12 -7.06
C ILE A 271 -14.25 24.80 -8.55
N HIS A 272 -15.29 24.07 -8.93
CA HIS A 272 -15.59 23.78 -10.33
C HIS A 272 -15.94 25.06 -11.11
N GLU A 273 -16.69 26.00 -10.52
CA GLU A 273 -16.97 27.31 -11.13
C GLU A 273 -15.67 28.08 -11.38
N ILE A 274 -14.76 28.12 -10.39
CA ILE A 274 -13.45 28.79 -10.52
C ILE A 274 -12.61 28.13 -11.63
N ALA A 275 -12.57 26.80 -11.71
CA ALA A 275 -11.88 26.09 -12.77
C ALA A 275 -12.46 26.41 -14.15
N ALA A 276 -13.78 26.47 -14.27
CA ALA A 276 -14.44 26.87 -15.52
C ALA A 276 -14.12 28.30 -15.94
N GLU A 277 -14.15 29.26 -14.99
CA GLU A 277 -13.77 30.67 -15.23
C GLU A 277 -12.30 30.76 -15.72
N VAL A 278 -11.37 30.01 -15.10
CA VAL A 278 -9.95 29.97 -15.51
C VAL A 278 -9.82 29.44 -16.93
N ASN A 279 -10.49 28.31 -17.24
CA ASN A 279 -10.47 27.73 -18.57
C ASN A 279 -11.00 28.70 -19.65
N GLU A 280 -12.12 29.40 -19.38
CA GLU A 280 -12.70 30.37 -20.30
C GLU A 280 -11.73 31.52 -20.61
N VAL A 281 -11.11 32.08 -19.58
CA VAL A 281 -10.12 33.16 -19.74
C VAL A 281 -8.90 32.67 -20.54
N LEU A 282 -8.32 31.53 -20.18
CA LEU A 282 -7.12 31.05 -20.87
C LEU A 282 -7.39 30.66 -22.32
N VAL A 283 -8.53 30.06 -22.62
CA VAL A 283 -8.92 29.75 -24.02
C VAL A 283 -9.15 31.05 -24.80
N SER A 284 -9.71 32.09 -24.19
CA SER A 284 -9.90 33.41 -24.85
C SER A 284 -8.56 34.12 -25.14
N GLU A 285 -7.55 33.89 -24.31
CA GLU A 285 -6.19 34.41 -24.47
C GLU A 285 -5.35 33.60 -25.49
N ASN A 286 -5.55 32.29 -25.52
CA ASN A 286 -4.90 31.35 -26.44
C ASN A 286 -5.79 30.16 -26.73
N GLU A 287 -6.35 30.08 -27.95
CA GLU A 287 -7.21 28.95 -28.37
C GLU A 287 -6.50 27.58 -28.38
N GLU A 288 -5.15 27.54 -28.47
CA GLU A 288 -4.34 26.33 -28.49
C GLU A 288 -3.84 25.91 -27.09
N VAL A 289 -4.35 26.55 -26.01
CA VAL A 289 -3.94 26.20 -24.64
C VAL A 289 -4.27 24.73 -24.31
N ASN A 290 -3.31 24.02 -23.72
CA ASN A 290 -3.51 22.65 -23.30
C ASN A 290 -4.32 22.57 -22.00
N LEU A 291 -5.62 22.32 -22.11
CA LEU A 291 -6.54 22.25 -20.95
C LEU A 291 -6.17 21.14 -19.95
N LYS A 292 -5.49 20.06 -20.37
CA LYS A 292 -5.01 19.04 -19.43
C LYS A 292 -3.89 19.59 -18.55
N GLU A 293 -2.97 20.36 -19.13
CA GLU A 293 -1.91 21.04 -18.40
C GLU A 293 -2.49 22.09 -17.44
N VAL A 294 -3.47 22.89 -17.90
CA VAL A 294 -4.21 23.85 -17.06
C VAL A 294 -4.84 23.14 -15.85
N HIS A 295 -5.52 22.00 -16.08
CA HIS A 295 -6.16 21.24 -15.00
C HIS A 295 -5.13 20.71 -13.98
N SER A 296 -3.99 20.20 -14.44
CA SER A 296 -2.91 19.73 -13.56
C SER A 296 -2.35 20.85 -12.69
N ILE A 297 -2.05 22.01 -13.31
CA ILE A 297 -1.52 23.18 -12.59
C ILE A 297 -2.56 23.74 -11.59
N PHE A 298 -3.82 23.81 -11.99
CA PHE A 298 -4.90 24.25 -11.11
C PHE A 298 -5.02 23.34 -9.88
N HIS A 299 -4.96 22.01 -10.06
CA HIS A 299 -5.00 21.06 -8.96
C HIS A 299 -3.79 21.18 -8.03
N ASP A 300 -2.59 21.42 -8.56
CA ASP A 300 -1.39 21.65 -7.73
C ASP A 300 -1.49 22.97 -6.96
N LEU A 301 -2.13 23.98 -7.52
CA LEU A 301 -2.43 25.23 -6.81
C LEU A 301 -3.43 25.01 -5.68
N GLU A 302 -4.51 24.25 -5.88
CA GLU A 302 -5.45 23.85 -4.82
C GLU A 302 -4.71 23.17 -3.66
N LYS A 303 -3.89 22.15 -3.97
CA LYS A 303 -3.08 21.44 -2.98
C LYS A 303 -2.17 22.40 -2.21
N THR A 304 -1.56 23.35 -2.90
CA THR A 304 -0.67 24.35 -2.30
C THR A 304 -1.43 25.27 -1.35
N VAL A 305 -2.60 25.78 -1.74
CA VAL A 305 -3.45 26.63 -0.92
C VAL A 305 -3.88 25.92 0.36
N VAL A 306 -4.36 24.67 0.25
CA VAL A 306 -4.81 23.88 1.40
C VAL A 306 -3.65 23.57 2.35
N ARG A 307 -2.49 23.13 1.82
CA ARG A 307 -1.32 22.79 2.63
C ARG A 307 -0.78 24.02 3.37
N ARG A 308 -0.67 25.16 2.68
CA ARG A 308 -0.23 26.44 3.27
C ARG A 308 -1.16 26.86 4.42
N SER A 309 -2.47 26.71 4.25
CA SER A 309 -3.44 27.00 5.29
C SER A 309 -3.27 26.13 6.53
N ILE A 310 -3.08 24.82 6.35
CA ILE A 310 -2.87 23.87 7.46
C ILE A 310 -1.54 24.17 8.19
N ILE A 311 -0.46 24.43 7.46
CA ILE A 311 0.86 24.75 8.02
C ILE A 311 0.80 26.07 8.80
N ALA A 312 0.05 27.06 8.33
CA ALA A 312 -0.17 28.33 9.02
C ALA A 312 -0.97 28.20 10.32
N GLY A 313 -1.49 27.01 10.63
CA GLY A 313 -2.22 26.75 11.87
C GLY A 313 -3.73 26.98 11.77
N ASN A 314 -4.27 27.27 10.58
CA ASN A 314 -5.71 27.42 10.39
C ASN A 314 -6.45 26.10 10.63
N PRO A 315 -7.75 26.14 10.94
CA PRO A 315 -8.62 24.97 10.98
C PRO A 315 -8.58 24.18 9.66
N ARG A 316 -8.99 22.92 9.72
CA ARG A 316 -9.12 22.06 8.53
C ARG A 316 -10.23 22.59 7.63
N ILE A 317 -10.24 22.15 6.35
CA ILE A 317 -11.18 22.62 5.32
C ILE A 317 -12.67 22.46 5.67
N ASP A 318 -12.98 21.59 6.63
CA ASP A 318 -14.34 21.41 7.18
C ASP A 318 -14.57 22.14 8.52
N GLY A 319 -13.68 23.04 8.90
CA GLY A 319 -13.78 23.89 10.09
C GLY A 319 -13.33 23.24 11.39
N ARG A 320 -12.85 21.99 11.37
CA ARG A 320 -12.37 21.30 12.57
C ARG A 320 -10.95 21.72 12.95
N GLU A 321 -10.64 21.67 14.25
CA GLU A 321 -9.28 21.71 14.75
C GLU A 321 -8.51 20.41 14.34
N LYS A 322 -7.19 20.46 14.47
CA LYS A 322 -6.30 19.38 13.99
C LYS A 322 -6.52 18.05 14.69
N ASP A 323 -6.86 18.08 15.97
CA ASP A 323 -7.08 16.93 16.87
C ASP A 323 -8.54 16.48 16.94
N MET A 324 -9.46 17.19 16.29
CA MET A 324 -10.89 16.85 16.29
C MET A 324 -11.19 15.71 15.30
N VAL A 325 -11.92 14.72 15.77
CA VAL A 325 -12.56 13.69 14.94
C VAL A 325 -13.92 14.21 14.47
N ARG A 326 -14.33 13.85 13.25
CA ARG A 326 -15.69 14.16 12.73
C ARG A 326 -16.76 13.54 13.64
N ALA A 327 -17.96 14.15 13.64
CA ALA A 327 -19.10 13.64 14.43
C ALA A 327 -19.36 12.15 14.14
N LEU A 328 -19.64 11.40 15.20
CA LEU A 328 -19.90 9.96 15.13
C LEU A 328 -21.40 9.68 15.34
N ASP A 329 -21.98 8.82 14.51
CA ASP A 329 -23.26 8.16 14.72
C ASP A 329 -23.01 6.64 14.66
N VAL A 330 -23.33 5.95 15.75
CA VAL A 330 -23.03 4.51 15.93
C VAL A 330 -24.30 3.78 16.32
N ARG A 331 -24.63 2.73 15.54
CA ARG A 331 -25.81 1.89 15.79
C ARG A 331 -25.42 0.44 15.65
N THR A 332 -25.97 -0.41 16.53
CA THR A 332 -25.83 -1.88 16.48
C THR A 332 -27.19 -2.54 16.24
N GLY A 333 -27.21 -3.82 15.85
CA GLY A 333 -28.44 -4.55 15.59
C GLY A 333 -29.25 -3.97 14.42
N VAL A 334 -28.60 -3.35 13.43
CA VAL A 334 -29.29 -2.63 12.33
C VAL A 334 -29.89 -3.55 11.28
N LEU A 335 -29.45 -4.80 11.20
CA LEU A 335 -29.96 -5.80 10.27
C LEU A 335 -30.62 -6.97 11.03
N PRO A 336 -31.92 -7.24 10.80
CA PRO A 336 -32.72 -8.09 11.71
C PRO A 336 -32.40 -9.59 11.61
N ARG A 337 -31.65 -10.05 10.61
CA ARG A 337 -31.38 -11.49 10.39
C ARG A 337 -29.89 -11.86 10.37
N THR A 338 -29.01 -10.91 10.61
CA THR A 338 -27.58 -11.19 10.79
C THR A 338 -27.29 -11.59 12.24
N HIS A 339 -26.17 -12.28 12.49
CA HIS A 339 -25.79 -12.65 13.86
C HIS A 339 -25.33 -11.43 14.65
N GLY A 340 -24.64 -10.49 13.99
CA GLY A 340 -24.34 -9.17 14.51
C GLY A 340 -24.24 -8.17 13.38
N SER A 341 -24.56 -6.91 13.63
CA SER A 341 -24.48 -5.85 12.65
C SER A 341 -24.27 -4.49 13.28
N SER A 342 -23.58 -3.61 12.57
CA SER A 342 -23.40 -2.22 12.96
C SER A 342 -23.51 -1.28 11.77
N LEU A 343 -23.96 -0.06 12.03
CA LEU A 343 -23.82 1.09 11.17
C LEU A 343 -22.87 2.06 11.87
N PHE A 344 -21.71 2.28 11.29
CA PHE A 344 -20.73 3.23 11.79
C PHE A 344 -20.64 4.40 10.82
N THR A 345 -20.92 5.60 11.31
CA THR A 345 -20.83 6.85 10.54
C THR A 345 -19.85 7.79 11.24
N ARG A 346 -18.90 8.34 10.48
CA ARG A 346 -17.98 9.38 10.90
C ARG A 346 -18.02 10.52 9.89
N GLY A 347 -18.88 11.53 10.16
CA GLY A 347 -19.21 12.57 9.20
C GLY A 347 -19.71 11.95 7.90
N GLU A 348 -19.00 12.17 6.81
CA GLU A 348 -19.31 11.71 5.45
C GLU A 348 -18.60 10.39 5.10
N THR A 349 -18.32 9.54 6.08
CA THR A 349 -17.77 8.17 5.87
C THR A 349 -18.62 7.20 6.67
N GLN A 350 -19.22 6.24 5.96
CA GLN A 350 -20.18 5.31 6.56
C GLN A 350 -19.88 3.87 6.11
N ALA A 351 -20.01 2.93 7.04
CA ALA A 351 -19.90 1.49 6.80
C ALA A 351 -21.03 0.74 7.48
N ILE A 352 -21.69 -0.15 6.75
CA ILE A 352 -22.52 -1.21 7.33
C ILE A 352 -21.62 -2.45 7.49
N VAL A 353 -21.48 -2.93 8.70
CA VAL A 353 -20.64 -4.08 8.98
C VAL A 353 -21.46 -5.21 9.58
N THR A 354 -21.28 -6.42 9.06
CA THR A 354 -21.99 -7.62 9.51
C THR A 354 -21.00 -8.64 10.03
N ALA A 355 -21.37 -9.34 11.10
CA ALA A 355 -20.67 -10.50 11.62
C ALA A 355 -21.53 -11.76 11.45
N THR A 356 -20.93 -12.82 10.95
CA THR A 356 -21.55 -14.13 10.76
C THR A 356 -20.71 -15.19 11.47
N LEU A 357 -21.35 -16.03 12.26
CA LEU A 357 -20.73 -17.13 12.98
C LEU A 357 -21.00 -18.43 12.20
N GLY A 358 -19.94 -19.09 11.79
CA GLY A 358 -19.96 -20.38 11.13
C GLY A 358 -19.35 -21.48 12.00
N THR A 359 -19.34 -22.70 11.49
CA THR A 359 -18.68 -23.84 12.12
C THR A 359 -17.18 -23.84 11.81
N GLN A 360 -16.41 -24.69 12.49
CA GLN A 360 -14.98 -24.86 12.15
C GLN A 360 -14.74 -25.36 10.71
N ARG A 361 -15.76 -25.98 10.08
CA ARG A 361 -15.68 -26.43 8.67
C ARG A 361 -15.74 -25.27 7.67
N ASP A 362 -16.22 -24.12 8.11
CA ASP A 362 -16.33 -22.90 7.30
C ASP A 362 -15.04 -22.08 7.31
N ALA A 363 -14.00 -22.55 8.04
CA ALA A 363 -12.69 -21.92 8.04
C ALA A 363 -12.08 -21.88 6.63
N GLN A 364 -11.47 -20.76 6.28
CA GLN A 364 -10.78 -20.63 5.00
C GLN A 364 -9.49 -21.47 5.02
N ILE A 365 -9.35 -22.36 4.04
CA ILE A 365 -8.11 -23.07 3.79
C ILE A 365 -7.23 -22.17 2.94
N ILE A 366 -6.04 -21.83 3.45
CA ILE A 366 -5.03 -21.04 2.75
C ILE A 366 -3.87 -21.98 2.43
N ASP A 367 -3.70 -22.27 1.12
CA ASP A 367 -2.61 -23.11 0.60
C ASP A 367 -1.46 -22.19 0.15
N GLU A 368 -0.43 -22.11 0.97
CA GLU A 368 0.79 -21.31 0.74
C GLU A 368 1.97 -22.21 0.37
N LEU A 369 3.05 -21.63 -0.15
CA LEU A 369 4.26 -22.37 -0.50
C LEU A 369 4.83 -23.13 0.71
N THR A 370 4.74 -22.51 1.89
CA THR A 370 5.23 -23.06 3.17
C THR A 370 4.31 -24.10 3.79
N GLY A 371 3.06 -24.20 3.37
CA GLY A 371 2.11 -25.18 3.90
C GLY A 371 0.66 -24.73 3.80
N GLU A 372 -0.24 -25.59 4.26
CA GLU A 372 -1.66 -25.31 4.38
C GLU A 372 -1.98 -24.85 5.81
N ARG A 373 -2.74 -23.75 5.94
CA ARG A 373 -3.25 -23.29 7.21
C ARG A 373 -4.74 -22.98 7.15
N LYS A 374 -5.40 -23.01 8.29
CA LYS A 374 -6.82 -22.64 8.43
C LYS A 374 -6.93 -21.26 9.06
N ASP A 375 -7.78 -20.44 8.46
CA ASP A 375 -8.10 -19.12 8.97
C ASP A 375 -9.55 -19.08 9.45
N HIS A 376 -9.73 -18.85 10.75
CA HIS A 376 -11.03 -18.84 11.42
C HIS A 376 -11.63 -17.44 11.57
N PHE A 377 -10.85 -16.39 11.26
CA PHE A 377 -11.32 -15.02 11.25
C PHE A 377 -11.18 -14.41 9.86
N LEU A 378 -12.30 -14.21 9.20
CA LEU A 378 -12.39 -13.67 7.83
C LEU A 378 -12.92 -12.25 7.89
N LEU A 379 -12.26 -11.30 7.21
CA LEU A 379 -12.76 -9.95 7.05
C LEU A 379 -12.69 -9.52 5.60
N HIS A 380 -13.85 -9.21 5.02
CA HIS A 380 -13.99 -8.74 3.65
C HIS A 380 -14.46 -7.29 3.63
N TYR A 381 -13.86 -6.52 2.74
CA TYR A 381 -14.13 -5.09 2.57
C TYR A 381 -14.59 -4.83 1.14
N ASN A 382 -15.74 -4.20 1.00
CA ASN A 382 -16.35 -3.85 -0.28
C ASN A 382 -16.46 -2.32 -0.41
N PHE A 383 -16.01 -1.81 -1.57
CA PHE A 383 -16.01 -0.40 -1.90
C PHE A 383 -16.71 -0.17 -3.24
N PRO A 384 -18.04 -0.21 -3.27
CA PRO A 384 -18.80 -0.04 -4.51
C PRO A 384 -18.76 1.42 -4.98
N PRO A 385 -18.91 1.68 -6.28
CA PRO A 385 -18.80 3.03 -6.87
C PRO A 385 -19.75 4.05 -6.24
N TYR A 386 -20.96 3.64 -5.86
CA TYR A 386 -21.94 4.55 -5.26
C TYR A 386 -21.49 5.20 -3.95
N CYS A 387 -20.52 4.61 -3.23
CA CYS A 387 -20.06 5.19 -1.96
C CYS A 387 -19.29 6.52 -2.14
N VAL A 388 -18.91 6.85 -3.35
CA VAL A 388 -18.32 8.14 -3.75
C VAL A 388 -19.19 8.91 -4.77
N GLY A 389 -20.44 8.45 -4.98
CA GLY A 389 -21.37 9.10 -5.90
C GLY A 389 -21.11 8.81 -7.38
N GLU A 390 -20.36 7.77 -7.69
CA GLU A 390 -19.99 7.43 -9.06
C GLU A 390 -20.73 6.18 -9.56
N THR A 391 -20.80 6.03 -10.88
CA THR A 391 -21.13 4.79 -11.56
C THR A 391 -19.84 4.04 -11.92
N GLY A 392 -19.86 2.71 -11.95
CA GLY A 392 -18.68 1.95 -12.31
C GLY A 392 -18.92 0.46 -12.39
N PHE A 393 -17.90 -0.27 -12.85
CA PHE A 393 -17.95 -1.72 -12.95
C PHE A 393 -17.96 -2.36 -11.55
N VAL A 394 -18.93 -3.23 -11.32
CA VAL A 394 -19.04 -4.07 -10.11
C VAL A 394 -18.65 -5.49 -10.47
N GLY A 395 -17.60 -6.01 -9.85
CA GLY A 395 -17.06 -7.34 -10.14
C GLY A 395 -16.23 -7.87 -8.97
N SER A 396 -15.14 -8.59 -9.28
CA SER A 396 -14.24 -9.12 -8.25
C SER A 396 -13.56 -7.99 -7.46
N PRO A 397 -13.23 -8.19 -6.19
CA PRO A 397 -12.52 -7.21 -5.37
C PRO A 397 -11.23 -6.73 -6.04
N LYS A 398 -10.99 -5.44 -6.02
CA LYS A 398 -9.77 -4.81 -6.55
C LYS A 398 -8.65 -4.95 -5.51
N ARG A 399 -7.38 -4.80 -5.96
CA ARG A 399 -6.20 -4.82 -5.08
C ARG A 399 -6.32 -3.91 -3.86
N ARG A 400 -6.97 -2.74 -4.02
CA ARG A 400 -7.20 -1.78 -2.93
C ARG A 400 -8.17 -2.34 -1.88
N GLU A 401 -9.25 -2.98 -2.30
CA GLU A 401 -10.25 -3.57 -1.40
C GLU A 401 -9.63 -4.71 -0.59
N ILE A 402 -8.84 -5.57 -1.23
CA ILE A 402 -8.09 -6.64 -0.56
C ILE A 402 -7.15 -6.04 0.51
N GLY A 403 -6.39 -5.00 0.16
CA GLY A 403 -5.47 -4.34 1.09
C GLY A 403 -6.17 -3.67 2.27
N HIS A 404 -7.32 -3.01 2.04
CA HIS A 404 -8.11 -2.38 3.11
C HIS A 404 -8.77 -3.42 4.03
N GLY A 405 -9.27 -4.53 3.46
CA GLY A 405 -9.80 -5.65 4.25
C GLY A 405 -8.73 -6.25 5.17
N LYS A 406 -7.53 -6.51 4.63
CA LYS A 406 -6.42 -7.04 5.43
C LYS A 406 -5.97 -6.07 6.53
N LEU A 407 -5.91 -4.76 6.23
CA LEU A 407 -5.59 -3.74 7.23
C LEU A 407 -6.61 -3.74 8.38
N ALA A 408 -7.91 -3.76 8.07
CA ALA A 408 -8.95 -3.82 9.08
C ALA A 408 -8.90 -5.13 9.90
N LYS A 409 -8.63 -6.26 9.23
CA LYS A 409 -8.47 -7.57 9.88
C LYS A 409 -7.34 -7.57 10.90
N ARG A 410 -6.16 -7.05 10.54
CA ARG A 410 -5.00 -6.96 11.45
C ARG A 410 -5.32 -6.11 12.69
N GLY A 411 -6.05 -5.01 12.52
CA GLY A 411 -6.44 -4.15 13.63
C GLY A 411 -7.35 -4.83 14.66
N ILE A 412 -8.03 -5.92 14.28
CA ILE A 412 -8.95 -6.66 15.15
C ILE A 412 -8.34 -7.98 15.64
N ALA A 413 -7.41 -8.57 14.90
CA ALA A 413 -6.89 -9.91 15.15
C ALA A 413 -6.39 -10.11 16.60
N ALA A 414 -5.67 -9.13 17.16
CA ALA A 414 -5.10 -9.20 18.51
C ALA A 414 -6.15 -9.31 19.63
N VAL A 415 -7.38 -8.88 19.38
CA VAL A 415 -8.46 -8.94 20.38
C VAL A 415 -9.43 -10.09 20.15
N MET A 416 -9.27 -10.85 19.08
CA MET A 416 -10.11 -12.03 18.82
C MET A 416 -9.86 -13.11 19.87
N PRO A 417 -10.91 -13.85 20.28
CA PRO A 417 -10.74 -15.04 21.12
C PRO A 417 -10.04 -16.14 20.33
N SER A 418 -9.34 -17.02 21.03
CA SER A 418 -8.81 -18.25 20.44
C SER A 418 -9.94 -19.20 20.02
N VAL A 419 -9.64 -20.14 19.11
CA VAL A 419 -10.61 -21.16 18.66
C VAL A 419 -11.07 -22.07 19.81
N ASP A 420 -10.22 -22.26 20.82
CA ASP A 420 -10.55 -23.06 22.00
C ASP A 420 -11.53 -22.33 22.93
N GLU A 421 -11.41 -21.00 23.03
CA GLU A 421 -12.33 -20.15 23.84
C GLU A 421 -13.66 -19.91 23.11
N PHE A 422 -13.62 -19.77 21.78
CA PHE A 422 -14.79 -19.49 20.96
C PHE A 422 -14.75 -20.32 19.66
N PRO A 423 -15.29 -21.54 19.65
CA PRO A 423 -15.09 -22.53 18.59
C PRO A 423 -15.94 -22.26 17.32
N TYR A 424 -15.96 -21.03 16.87
CA TYR A 424 -16.63 -20.59 15.65
C TYR A 424 -15.64 -20.02 14.63
N THR A 425 -15.95 -20.21 13.36
CA THR A 425 -15.38 -19.39 12.30
C THR A 425 -16.18 -18.10 12.22
N VAL A 426 -15.51 -16.98 12.30
CA VAL A 426 -16.12 -15.65 12.27
C VAL A 426 -15.86 -14.99 10.93
N ARG A 427 -16.93 -14.66 10.20
CA ARG A 427 -16.81 -13.88 8.95
C ARG A 427 -17.41 -12.50 9.15
N VAL A 428 -16.60 -11.47 8.95
CA VAL A 428 -17.04 -10.09 8.93
C VAL A 428 -17.05 -9.56 7.49
N VAL A 429 -18.08 -8.81 7.14
CA VAL A 429 -18.16 -8.10 5.87
C VAL A 429 -18.44 -6.63 6.14
N SER A 430 -17.57 -5.76 5.63
CA SER A 430 -17.73 -4.32 5.71
C SER A 430 -18.13 -3.77 4.35
N GLU A 431 -19.36 -3.27 4.23
CA GLU A 431 -19.91 -2.59 3.08
C GLU A 431 -19.76 -1.08 3.27
N ILE A 432 -18.92 -0.46 2.47
CA ILE A 432 -18.77 1.01 2.50
C ILE A 432 -19.92 1.64 1.74
N THR A 433 -20.72 2.42 2.46
CA THR A 433 -21.90 3.07 1.90
C THR A 433 -21.67 4.54 1.55
N GLU A 434 -20.70 5.16 2.23
CA GLU A 434 -20.25 6.54 1.93
C GLU A 434 -18.77 6.69 2.28
N SER A 435 -17.99 7.43 1.48
CA SER A 435 -16.56 7.59 1.71
C SER A 435 -16.06 9.02 1.45
N ASN A 436 -15.55 9.62 2.52
CA ASN A 436 -14.77 10.85 2.48
C ASN A 436 -13.55 10.74 3.41
N GLY A 437 -12.65 9.82 3.05
CA GLY A 437 -11.40 9.54 3.77
C GLY A 437 -11.51 8.45 4.83
N SER A 438 -10.51 7.56 4.82
CA SER A 438 -10.28 6.47 5.77
C SER A 438 -11.49 5.55 6.06
N SER A 439 -12.07 5.01 5.01
CA SER A 439 -13.12 3.99 5.11
C SER A 439 -12.63 2.67 5.72
N SER A 440 -11.33 2.34 5.61
CA SER A 440 -10.73 1.19 6.28
C SER A 440 -10.79 1.31 7.81
N MET A 441 -10.58 2.52 8.35
CA MET A 441 -10.69 2.75 9.80
C MET A 441 -12.15 2.76 10.27
N ALA A 442 -13.09 3.18 9.43
CA ALA A 442 -14.52 2.99 9.68
C ALA A 442 -14.88 1.48 9.74
N SER A 443 -14.25 0.66 8.88
CA SER A 443 -14.39 -0.80 8.93
C SER A 443 -13.85 -1.40 10.23
N VAL A 444 -12.72 -0.92 10.76
CA VAL A 444 -12.19 -1.36 12.07
C VAL A 444 -13.21 -1.07 13.18
N CYS A 445 -13.70 0.17 13.25
CA CYS A 445 -14.69 0.57 14.26
C CYS A 445 -16.00 -0.26 14.14
N GLY A 446 -16.53 -0.35 12.93
CA GLY A 446 -17.75 -1.09 12.65
C GLY A 446 -17.59 -2.60 12.93
N THR A 447 -16.42 -3.18 12.64
CA THR A 447 -16.13 -4.59 12.94
C THR A 447 -16.14 -4.85 14.45
N SER A 448 -15.48 -4.00 15.24
CA SER A 448 -15.50 -4.12 16.70
C SER A 448 -16.92 -4.12 17.25
N LEU A 449 -17.79 -3.24 16.74
CA LEU A 449 -19.18 -3.13 17.14
C LEU A 449 -20.00 -4.35 16.70
N ALA A 450 -19.85 -4.80 15.45
CA ALA A 450 -20.60 -5.95 14.92
C ALA A 450 -20.23 -7.26 15.62
N LEU A 451 -18.96 -7.44 16.00
CA LEU A 451 -18.49 -8.58 16.79
C LEU A 451 -19.11 -8.59 18.18
N MET A 452 -19.16 -7.45 18.86
CA MET A 452 -19.82 -7.33 20.18
C MET A 452 -21.33 -7.57 20.06
N ASP A 453 -21.99 -7.05 19.02
CA ASP A 453 -23.43 -7.30 18.75
C ASP A 453 -23.71 -8.79 18.48
N ALA A 454 -22.78 -9.50 17.84
CA ALA A 454 -22.84 -10.95 17.61
C ALA A 454 -22.53 -11.78 18.87
N GLY A 455 -22.15 -11.17 19.99
CA GLY A 455 -21.77 -11.88 21.21
C GLY A 455 -20.39 -12.55 21.15
N VAL A 456 -19.51 -12.14 20.23
CA VAL A 456 -18.12 -12.62 20.18
C VAL A 456 -17.36 -12.05 21.38
N PRO A 457 -16.71 -12.88 22.22
CA PRO A 457 -16.03 -12.41 23.42
C PRO A 457 -14.64 -11.83 23.08
N ILE A 458 -14.62 -10.71 22.34
CA ILE A 458 -13.37 -9.99 22.05
C ILE A 458 -12.75 -9.45 23.35
N LYS A 459 -11.44 -9.47 23.46
CA LYS A 459 -10.69 -9.06 24.68
C LYS A 459 -10.93 -7.59 25.04
N SER A 460 -11.07 -6.73 24.04
CA SER A 460 -11.38 -5.30 24.19
C SER A 460 -12.01 -4.73 22.93
N SER A 461 -12.69 -3.60 23.04
CA SER A 461 -13.12 -2.84 21.87
C SER A 461 -11.93 -2.21 21.14
N VAL A 462 -12.04 -2.11 19.82
CA VAL A 462 -11.01 -1.52 18.95
C VAL A 462 -11.60 -0.36 18.16
N ALA A 463 -10.87 0.74 18.11
CA ALA A 463 -11.18 1.88 17.26
C ALA A 463 -10.03 2.14 16.28
N GLY A 464 -10.38 2.50 15.05
CA GLY A 464 -9.42 2.87 14.01
C GLY A 464 -9.42 4.36 13.73
N ILE A 465 -8.24 4.97 13.62
CA ILE A 465 -8.06 6.36 13.23
C ILE A 465 -6.95 6.49 12.19
N ALA A 466 -7.13 7.41 11.23
CA ALA A 466 -6.10 7.79 10.29
C ALA A 466 -5.39 9.06 10.76
N MET A 467 -4.07 9.01 10.78
CA MET A 467 -3.20 10.15 11.05
C MET A 467 -2.60 10.64 9.74
N GLY A 468 -2.53 11.96 9.56
CA GLY A 468 -1.90 12.61 8.42
C GLY A 468 -0.82 13.59 8.86
N LEU A 469 0.25 13.67 8.09
CA LEU A 469 1.30 14.67 8.26
C LEU A 469 1.31 15.59 7.05
N VAL A 470 1.25 16.90 7.29
CA VAL A 470 1.47 17.95 6.29
C VAL A 470 2.78 18.64 6.60
N LYS A 471 3.71 18.62 5.63
CA LYS A 471 5.08 19.14 5.77
C LYS A 471 5.36 20.22 4.72
#